data_eae81e00333f86f4721df0ef92aa14bc
#
_entry.id   eae81e00333f86f4721df0ef92aa14bc
#
_cell.length_a   1.000
_cell.length_b   1.000
_cell.length_c   1.000
_cell.angle_alpha   90.00
_cell.angle_beta   90.00
_cell.angle_gamma   90.00
#
_symmetry.space_group_name_H-M   'P 1'
#
loop_
_entity.id
_entity.type
_entity.pdbx_description
1 polymer ?
#
loop_
_entity_poly.entity_id
_entity_poly.type
_entity_poly.pdbx_seq_one_letter_code
_entity_poly.pdbx_strand_id
1 'polypeptide(L)'
;EMCIRDSITSRSTASASELVINGLHPHIDAVMVGGNTYGKQVGQGRWDLHELVEGLEREDCDVALRLTAFEIVNGENEGGYHQVGLDGTGRFTLCAAEDDFSNRFGDPREASVAAALDWLGTGSCPSSVSGNRNDAMAKQRVALPAWLEAEYIPERVDANLR
;
A
#
# COMPACT_ATOMS: atom_id res chain seq x y z
N GLU A 1 -5.62 16.35 -23.80
CA GLU A 1 -6.49 15.50 -22.92
C GLU A 1 -5.67 15.16 -21.69
N MET A 2 -5.95 15.83 -20.55
CA MET A 2 -5.26 15.50 -19.29
C MET A 2 -5.86 14.21 -18.75
N CYS A 3 -5.04 13.17 -18.65
CA CYS A 3 -5.43 11.95 -17.95
C CYS A 3 -5.09 12.13 -16.47
N ILE A 4 -6.06 12.55 -15.67
CA ILE A 4 -5.96 12.55 -14.21
C ILE A 4 -6.43 11.18 -13.72
N ARG A 5 -5.73 10.60 -12.75
CA ARG A 5 -6.13 9.36 -12.05
C ARG A 5 -6.03 9.57 -10.57
N ASP A 6 -7.19 9.47 -9.93
CA ASP A 6 -7.29 9.59 -8.49
C ASP A 6 -7.31 8.20 -7.87
N SER A 7 -6.60 8.06 -6.77
CA SER A 7 -6.52 6.81 -6.03
C SER A 7 -6.92 7.07 -4.58
N ILE A 8 -7.98 6.41 -4.12
CA ILE A 8 -8.30 6.41 -2.70
C ILE A 8 -7.31 5.49 -1.99
N THR A 9 -6.58 6.06 -1.04
CA THR A 9 -5.48 5.40 -0.34
C THR A 9 -5.61 5.50 1.17
N SER A 10 -4.95 4.60 1.86
CA SER A 10 -4.84 4.59 3.32
C SER A 10 -3.50 4.02 3.74
N ARG A 11 -3.22 4.01 5.04
CA ARG A 11 -2.02 3.35 5.61
C ARG A 11 -1.95 1.85 5.34
N SER A 12 -3.03 1.24 4.90
CA SER A 12 -3.08 -0.18 4.48
C SER A 12 -2.85 -0.37 2.98
N THR A 13 -2.81 0.71 2.20
CA THR A 13 -2.44 0.65 0.78
C THR A 13 -0.96 0.36 0.66
N ALA A 14 -0.60 -0.80 0.08
CA ALA A 14 0.78 -1.28 0.06
C ALA A 14 1.12 -2.05 -1.22
N SER A 15 2.43 -2.23 -1.47
CA SER A 15 2.97 -3.19 -2.44
C SER A 15 2.41 -2.99 -3.86
N ALA A 16 1.62 -3.93 -4.39
CA ALA A 16 1.07 -3.88 -5.74
C ALA A 16 0.21 -2.63 -6.00
N SER A 17 -0.51 -2.14 -5.00
CA SER A 17 -1.28 -0.90 -5.11
C SER A 17 -0.35 0.32 -5.25
N GLU A 18 0.73 0.35 -4.48
CA GLU A 18 1.75 1.39 -4.59
C GLU A 18 2.50 1.31 -5.93
N LEU A 19 2.77 0.09 -6.42
CA LEU A 19 3.34 -0.13 -7.74
C LEU A 19 2.48 0.50 -8.84
N VAL A 20 1.15 0.31 -8.80
CA VAL A 20 0.24 0.89 -9.79
C VAL A 20 0.30 2.42 -9.76
N ILE A 21 0.18 3.02 -8.57
CA ILE A 21 0.17 4.48 -8.42
C ILE A 21 1.52 5.07 -8.85
N ASN A 22 2.63 4.52 -8.36
CA ASN A 22 3.98 4.99 -8.71
C ASN A 22 4.30 4.75 -10.19
N GLY A 23 3.84 3.62 -10.76
CA GLY A 23 4.07 3.29 -12.17
C GLY A 23 3.29 4.19 -13.13
N LEU A 24 2.14 4.71 -12.73
CA LEU A 24 1.37 5.65 -13.52
C LEU A 24 1.90 7.09 -13.46
N HIS A 25 2.53 7.47 -12.37
CA HIS A 25 2.98 8.83 -12.09
C HIS A 25 3.78 9.49 -13.25
N PRO A 26 4.71 8.82 -13.93
CA PRO A 26 5.45 9.44 -15.05
C PRO A 26 4.59 9.73 -16.29
N HIS A 27 3.40 9.18 -16.37
CA HIS A 27 2.56 9.23 -17.57
C HIS A 27 1.30 10.06 -17.40
N ILE A 28 0.85 10.28 -16.15
CA ILE A 28 -0.39 10.99 -15.82
C ILE A 28 -0.24 11.72 -14.48
N ASP A 29 -1.08 12.72 -14.27
CA ASP A 29 -1.21 13.35 -12.95
C ASP A 29 -1.93 12.39 -12.00
N ALA A 30 -1.16 11.70 -11.17
CA ALA A 30 -1.68 10.77 -10.17
C ALA A 30 -1.88 11.49 -8.83
N VAL A 31 -3.12 11.53 -8.38
CA VAL A 31 -3.51 12.15 -7.09
C VAL A 31 -3.96 11.07 -6.12
N MET A 32 -3.51 11.19 -4.89
CA MET A 32 -3.97 10.33 -3.78
C MET A 32 -5.01 11.09 -2.95
N VAL A 33 -6.05 10.39 -2.55
CA VAL A 33 -7.10 10.92 -1.68
C VAL A 33 -7.27 10.00 -0.48
N GLY A 34 -7.27 10.53 0.72
CA GLY A 34 -7.37 9.75 1.95
C GLY A 34 -6.12 9.84 2.81
N GLY A 35 -5.44 8.73 3.03
CA GLY A 35 -4.20 8.65 3.81
C GLY A 35 -2.98 8.30 2.98
N ASN A 36 -1.79 8.60 3.51
CA ASN A 36 -0.54 8.14 2.92
C ASN A 36 -0.48 6.61 2.87
N THR A 37 0.28 6.06 1.93
CA THR A 37 0.44 4.63 1.76
C THR A 37 1.43 4.02 2.77
N TYR A 38 1.54 2.70 2.78
CA TYR A 38 2.37 1.96 3.74
C TYR A 38 3.88 2.13 3.50
N GLY A 39 4.31 2.11 2.24
CA GLY A 39 5.72 2.15 1.88
C GLY A 39 6.37 0.78 1.71
N LYS A 40 5.67 -0.19 1.12
CA LYS A 40 6.24 -1.51 0.79
C LYS A 40 6.77 -1.52 -0.64
N GLN A 41 7.95 -0.97 -0.84
CA GLN A 41 8.61 -0.80 -2.14
C GLN A 41 9.34 -2.07 -2.63
N VAL A 42 8.97 -3.24 -2.15
CA VAL A 42 9.69 -4.47 -2.46
C VAL A 42 8.79 -5.54 -3.05
N GLY A 43 9.35 -6.38 -3.92
CA GLY A 43 8.70 -7.54 -4.46
C GLY A 43 9.39 -8.84 -4.05
N GLN A 44 8.63 -9.93 -4.09
CA GLN A 44 9.10 -11.25 -3.70
C GLN A 44 9.26 -12.16 -4.91
N GLY A 45 10.36 -12.88 -4.97
CA GLY A 45 10.49 -14.06 -5.80
C GLY A 45 9.88 -15.28 -5.11
N ARG A 46 9.40 -16.23 -5.91
CA ARG A 46 8.95 -17.55 -5.46
C ARG A 46 9.88 -18.59 -6.08
N TRP A 47 10.33 -19.50 -5.27
CA TRP A 47 11.11 -20.66 -5.68
C TRP A 47 10.47 -21.91 -5.11
N ASP A 48 10.08 -22.81 -5.98
CA ASP A 48 9.57 -24.12 -5.57
C ASP A 48 10.76 -25.03 -5.26
N LEU A 49 10.72 -25.73 -4.12
CA LEU A 49 11.88 -26.45 -3.60
C LEU A 49 12.31 -27.59 -4.53
N HIS A 50 11.37 -28.23 -5.22
CA HIS A 50 11.66 -29.28 -6.19
C HIS A 50 12.45 -28.76 -7.43
N GLU A 51 12.37 -27.46 -7.73
CA GLU A 51 13.16 -26.83 -8.80
C GLU A 51 14.59 -26.50 -8.34
N LEU A 52 14.83 -26.37 -7.05
CA LEU A 52 16.11 -26.01 -6.47
C LEU A 52 16.96 -27.20 -6.06
N VAL A 53 16.35 -28.35 -5.86
CA VAL A 53 17.02 -29.56 -5.38
C VAL A 53 16.97 -30.65 -6.45
N GLU A 54 18.12 -31.00 -6.98
CA GLU A 54 18.25 -32.04 -7.99
C GLU A 54 17.73 -33.39 -7.47
N GLY A 55 16.84 -34.01 -8.24
CA GLY A 55 16.24 -35.30 -7.90
C GLY A 55 15.04 -35.23 -6.93
N LEU A 56 14.58 -34.03 -6.60
CA LEU A 56 13.35 -33.85 -5.83
C LEU A 56 12.19 -33.59 -6.79
N GLU A 57 11.21 -34.49 -6.81
CA GLU A 57 10.02 -34.33 -7.63
C GLU A 57 8.95 -33.50 -6.89
N ARG A 58 8.09 -32.84 -7.64
CA ARG A 58 7.01 -32.02 -7.09
C ARG A 58 6.04 -32.81 -6.23
N GLU A 59 5.79 -34.07 -6.58
CA GLU A 59 4.90 -35.00 -5.86
C GLU A 59 5.44 -35.33 -4.47
N ASP A 60 6.77 -35.25 -4.29
CA ASP A 60 7.43 -35.52 -3.01
C ASP A 60 7.50 -34.27 -2.10
N CYS A 61 7.46 -33.06 -2.70
CA CYS A 61 7.61 -31.81 -1.96
C CYS A 61 6.91 -30.62 -2.64
N ASP A 62 5.77 -30.22 -2.11
CA ASP A 62 5.05 -29.00 -2.55
C ASP A 62 5.35 -27.81 -1.61
N VAL A 63 6.63 -27.55 -1.38
CA VAL A 63 7.10 -26.43 -0.58
C VAL A 63 7.67 -25.35 -1.46
N ALA A 64 7.26 -24.11 -1.25
CA ALA A 64 7.78 -22.95 -1.95
C ALA A 64 8.42 -21.96 -0.98
N LEU A 65 9.59 -21.46 -1.35
CA LEU A 65 10.29 -20.38 -0.65
C LEU A 65 9.91 -19.04 -1.31
N ARG A 66 9.51 -18.07 -0.49
CA ARG A 66 9.24 -16.68 -0.93
C ARG A 66 10.20 -15.75 -0.24
N LEU A 67 11.05 -15.09 -1.02
CA LEU A 67 12.05 -14.15 -0.52
C LEU A 67 11.85 -12.78 -1.16
N THR A 68 12.12 -11.71 -0.41
CA THR A 68 12.28 -10.38 -0.98
C THR A 68 13.48 -10.39 -1.93
N ALA A 69 13.22 -10.09 -3.20
CA ALA A 69 14.19 -10.30 -4.27
C ALA A 69 14.50 -9.04 -5.07
N PHE A 70 13.61 -8.04 -5.07
CA PHE A 70 13.79 -6.83 -5.87
C PHE A 70 13.09 -5.63 -5.25
N GLU A 71 13.60 -4.47 -5.58
CA GLU A 71 12.99 -3.18 -5.30
C GLU A 71 12.07 -2.76 -6.47
N ILE A 72 10.99 -2.08 -6.14
CA ILE A 72 10.00 -1.60 -7.12
C ILE A 72 10.29 -0.12 -7.41
N VAL A 73 10.53 0.19 -8.69
CA VAL A 73 10.67 1.55 -9.20
C VAL A 73 9.74 1.74 -10.40
N ASN A 74 9.46 2.99 -10.77
CA ASN A 74 8.67 3.31 -11.97
C ASN A 74 9.55 3.37 -13.24
N GLY A 75 8.96 3.73 -14.37
CA GLY A 75 9.64 3.81 -15.66
C GLY A 75 10.76 4.86 -15.74
N GLU A 76 10.80 5.81 -14.82
CA GLU A 76 11.85 6.83 -14.67
C GLU A 76 12.87 6.45 -13.59
N ASN A 77 12.83 5.20 -13.13
CA ASN A 77 13.69 4.68 -12.06
C ASN A 77 13.49 5.38 -10.71
N GLU A 78 12.28 5.86 -10.46
CA GLU A 78 11.93 6.50 -9.20
C GLU A 78 11.27 5.51 -8.25
N GLY A 79 11.82 5.46 -7.04
CA GLY A 79 11.33 4.73 -5.88
C GLY A 79 11.30 5.63 -4.65
N GLY A 80 11.99 5.21 -3.58
CA GLY A 80 12.20 6.04 -2.38
C GLY A 80 11.01 6.14 -1.44
N TYR A 81 9.97 5.33 -1.66
CA TYR A 81 8.80 5.32 -0.78
C TYR A 81 8.84 4.22 0.30
N HIS A 82 9.95 3.48 0.39
CA HIS A 82 10.12 2.45 1.41
C HIS A 82 9.95 3.04 2.82
N GLN A 83 9.05 2.48 3.62
CA GLN A 83 8.67 2.89 4.98
C GLN A 83 8.07 4.30 5.14
N VAL A 84 8.19 5.16 4.15
CA VAL A 84 7.65 6.54 4.22
C VAL A 84 6.33 6.71 3.48
N GLY A 85 5.98 5.75 2.61
CA GLY A 85 4.80 5.82 1.74
C GLY A 85 5.01 6.75 0.54
N LEU A 86 4.08 6.74 -0.38
CA LEU A 86 4.19 7.53 -1.61
C LEU A 86 4.19 9.04 -1.35
N ASP A 87 3.34 9.53 -0.42
CA ASP A 87 3.32 10.94 -0.03
C ASP A 87 4.65 11.40 0.56
N GLY A 88 5.31 10.53 1.33
CA GLY A 88 6.62 10.82 1.92
C GLY A 88 7.73 11.09 0.91
N THR A 89 7.52 10.78 -0.37
CA THR A 89 8.47 11.12 -1.45
C THR A 89 8.35 12.57 -1.92
N GLY A 90 7.27 13.27 -1.59
CA GLY A 90 6.99 14.63 -2.03
C GLY A 90 6.64 14.76 -3.53
N ARG A 91 6.45 13.63 -4.24
CA ARG A 91 6.12 13.63 -5.68
C ARG A 91 4.63 13.62 -5.96
N PHE A 92 3.83 13.17 -5.00
CA PHE A 92 2.40 12.99 -5.16
C PHE A 92 1.61 14.11 -4.47
N THR A 93 0.51 14.49 -5.06
CA THR A 93 -0.49 15.30 -4.37
C THR A 93 -1.34 14.38 -3.50
N LEU A 94 -1.44 14.67 -2.20
CA LEU A 94 -2.32 13.98 -1.27
C LEU A 94 -3.43 14.91 -0.79
N CYS A 95 -4.66 14.63 -1.17
CA CYS A 95 -5.85 15.25 -0.60
C CYS A 95 -6.27 14.46 0.64
N ALA A 96 -5.90 14.95 1.81
CA ALA A 96 -6.12 14.24 3.06
C ALA A 96 -7.62 14.10 3.39
N ALA A 97 -8.05 12.87 3.65
CA ALA A 97 -9.36 12.53 4.19
C ALA A 97 -9.20 11.41 5.22
N GLU A 98 -10.04 11.41 6.25
CA GLU A 98 -10.02 10.36 7.26
C GLU A 98 -10.85 9.15 6.80
N ASP A 99 -10.46 7.95 7.26
CA ASP A 99 -11.28 6.75 7.05
C ASP A 99 -12.67 6.94 7.68
N ASP A 100 -13.71 6.65 6.91
CA ASP A 100 -15.11 6.81 7.34
C ASP A 100 -15.86 5.48 7.22
N PHE A 101 -16.10 4.85 8.36
CA PHE A 101 -16.87 3.60 8.46
C PHE A 101 -18.37 3.81 8.71
N SER A 102 -18.85 5.06 8.80
CA SER A 102 -20.26 5.38 9.00
C SER A 102 -21.08 5.30 7.72
N ASN A 103 -20.43 5.41 6.58
CA ASN A 103 -21.02 5.28 5.27
C ASN A 103 -20.56 4.00 4.56
N ARG A 104 -21.35 3.53 3.59
CA ARG A 104 -20.98 2.35 2.81
C ARG A 104 -19.83 2.70 1.87
N PHE A 105 -18.98 1.72 1.60
CA PHE A 105 -17.94 1.84 0.60
C PHE A 105 -18.51 2.27 -0.77
N GLY A 106 -17.96 3.34 -1.34
CA GLY A 106 -18.43 3.94 -2.60
C GLY A 106 -19.63 4.89 -2.46
N ASP A 107 -20.16 5.12 -1.24
CA ASP A 107 -21.18 6.16 -1.02
C ASP A 107 -20.54 7.55 -1.21
N PRO A 108 -21.15 8.46 -1.98
CA PRO A 108 -20.63 9.82 -2.14
C PRO A 108 -20.47 10.62 -0.85
N ARG A 109 -21.06 10.16 0.25
CA ARG A 109 -20.94 10.77 1.58
C ARG A 109 -19.79 10.18 2.41
N GLU A 110 -19.19 9.07 1.96
CA GLU A 110 -17.99 8.54 2.58
C GLU A 110 -16.86 9.55 2.41
N ALA A 111 -16.08 9.81 3.45
CA ALA A 111 -15.17 10.95 3.52
C ALA A 111 -14.12 10.96 2.39
N SER A 112 -13.52 9.83 2.05
CA SER A 112 -12.52 9.75 0.99
C SER A 112 -13.16 9.87 -0.39
N VAL A 113 -14.35 9.29 -0.60
CA VAL A 113 -15.11 9.43 -1.84
C VAL A 113 -15.57 10.87 -2.03
N ALA A 114 -16.09 11.51 -0.97
CA ALA A 114 -16.49 12.92 -1.02
C ALA A 114 -15.31 13.83 -1.38
N ALA A 115 -14.14 13.60 -0.77
CA ALA A 115 -12.94 14.36 -1.05
C ALA A 115 -12.44 14.15 -2.49
N ALA A 116 -12.52 12.92 -3.01
CA ALA A 116 -12.17 12.63 -4.40
C ALA A 116 -13.11 13.32 -5.41
N LEU A 117 -14.42 13.32 -5.14
CA LEU A 117 -15.40 13.98 -5.96
C LEU A 117 -15.23 15.51 -5.96
N ASP A 118 -14.89 16.10 -4.81
CA ASP A 118 -14.61 17.52 -4.68
C ASP A 118 -13.35 17.91 -5.44
N TRP A 119 -12.28 17.13 -5.31
CA TRP A 119 -11.06 17.28 -6.11
C TRP A 119 -11.36 17.23 -7.62
N LEU A 120 -12.11 16.23 -8.08
CA LEU A 120 -12.48 16.08 -9.49
C LEU A 120 -13.31 17.28 -10.01
N GLY A 121 -14.14 17.86 -9.16
CA GLY A 121 -14.98 19.00 -9.51
C GLY A 121 -14.25 20.34 -9.49
N THR A 122 -13.27 20.52 -8.61
CA THR A 122 -12.64 21.83 -8.33
C THR A 122 -11.17 21.91 -8.74
N GLY A 123 -10.49 20.78 -8.90
CA GLY A 123 -9.04 20.71 -9.12
C GLY A 123 -8.21 21.13 -7.90
N SER A 124 -8.79 21.16 -6.70
CA SER A 124 -8.12 21.53 -5.48
C SER A 124 -8.54 20.61 -4.32
N CYS A 125 -7.59 20.31 -3.44
CA CYS A 125 -7.91 19.51 -2.27
C CYS A 125 -8.88 20.23 -1.35
N PRO A 126 -9.95 19.54 -0.88
CA PRO A 126 -10.86 20.12 0.09
C PRO A 126 -10.13 20.43 1.40
N SER A 127 -10.58 21.47 2.09
CA SER A 127 -10.09 21.79 3.43
C SER A 127 -10.54 20.68 4.39
N SER A 128 -9.69 19.68 4.63
CA SER A 128 -9.88 18.52 5.51
C SER A 128 -11.31 18.00 5.62
N VAL A 129 -11.63 16.92 4.92
CA VAL A 129 -12.88 16.17 5.15
C VAL A 129 -12.64 15.27 6.36
N SER A 130 -13.23 15.65 7.51
CA SER A 130 -13.17 14.85 8.74
C SER A 130 -14.17 13.72 8.64
N GLY A 131 -13.69 12.49 8.59
CA GLY A 131 -14.50 11.29 8.78
C GLY A 131 -14.93 11.18 10.24
N ASN A 132 -16.08 10.56 10.47
CA ASN A 132 -16.54 10.27 11.83
C ASN A 132 -15.72 9.10 12.40
N ARG A 133 -14.53 9.41 12.91
CA ARG A 133 -13.72 8.44 13.64
C ARG A 133 -14.45 8.04 14.92
N ASN A 134 -15.01 6.84 14.94
CA ASN A 134 -15.14 6.16 16.20
C ASN A 134 -13.73 5.75 16.65
N ASP A 135 -13.05 6.62 17.40
CA ASP A 135 -11.72 6.40 18.00
C ASP A 135 -11.61 5.08 18.80
N ALA A 136 -12.74 4.48 19.15
CA ALA A 136 -12.81 3.19 19.80
C ALA A 136 -12.35 2.02 18.89
N MET A 137 -12.55 2.09 17.57
CA MET A 137 -12.10 1.02 16.66
C MET A 137 -10.62 1.11 16.30
N ALA A 138 -10.06 2.31 16.25
CA ALA A 138 -8.63 2.49 15.97
C ALA A 138 -7.73 1.95 17.10
N LYS A 139 -8.28 1.76 18.30
CA LYS A 139 -7.58 1.18 19.47
C LYS A 139 -7.83 -0.29 19.68
N GLN A 140 -8.80 -0.87 18.99
CA GLN A 140 -8.97 -2.31 19.01
C GLN A 140 -8.00 -2.92 17.97
N ARG A 141 -6.72 -2.94 18.33
CA ARG A 141 -5.84 -4.00 17.83
C ARG A 141 -6.56 -5.29 18.22
N VAL A 142 -7.12 -5.98 17.25
CA VAL A 142 -7.51 -7.37 17.46
C VAL A 142 -6.23 -8.02 17.97
N ALA A 143 -6.23 -8.40 19.24
CA ALA A 143 -5.11 -9.15 19.80
C ALA A 143 -5.02 -10.43 18.96
N LEU A 144 -4.04 -10.48 18.09
CA LEU A 144 -3.77 -11.66 17.30
C LEU A 144 -3.48 -12.79 18.29
N PRO A 145 -3.99 -14.01 18.08
CA PRO A 145 -3.61 -15.14 18.87
C PRO A 145 -2.07 -15.23 18.92
N ALA A 146 -1.49 -15.57 20.06
CA ALA A 146 -0.05 -15.56 20.27
C ALA A 146 0.75 -16.37 19.20
N TRP A 147 0.13 -17.39 18.60
CA TRP A 147 0.72 -18.16 17.51
C TRP A 147 0.76 -17.37 16.18
N LEU A 148 -0.18 -16.43 15.96
CA LEU A 148 -0.21 -15.57 14.77
C LEU A 148 0.73 -14.37 14.97
N GLU A 149 0.93 -13.89 16.19
CA GLU A 149 1.95 -12.88 16.52
C GLU A 149 3.36 -13.42 16.31
N ALA A 150 3.58 -14.70 16.54
CA ALA A 150 4.87 -15.36 16.32
C ALA A 150 5.20 -15.57 14.83
N GLU A 151 4.18 -15.73 13.96
CA GLU A 151 4.35 -15.85 12.52
C GLU A 151 4.38 -14.49 11.80
N TYR A 152 3.81 -13.46 12.41
CA TYR A 152 3.79 -12.11 11.86
C TYR A 152 4.79 -11.20 12.58
N ILE A 153 6.04 -11.63 12.66
CA ILE A 153 7.15 -10.71 12.90
C ILE A 153 7.63 -10.24 11.51
N PRO A 154 7.16 -9.07 11.02
CA PRO A 154 7.87 -8.42 9.95
C PRO A 154 9.16 -7.91 10.58
N GLU A 155 10.28 -8.47 10.17
CA GLU A 155 11.60 -7.89 10.34
C GLU A 155 12.20 -7.88 11.76
N ARG A 156 12.75 -9.02 12.13
CA ARG A 156 14.13 -8.99 12.64
C ARG A 156 15.01 -9.75 11.65
N VAL A 157 15.28 -9.15 10.53
CA VAL A 157 16.54 -9.40 9.85
C VAL A 157 17.58 -8.73 10.74
N ASP A 158 18.20 -9.51 11.60
CA ASP A 158 19.36 -9.06 12.34
C ASP A 158 20.39 -8.60 11.31
N ALA A 159 20.71 -7.31 11.34
CA ALA A 159 21.77 -6.67 10.55
C ALA A 159 23.18 -7.13 11.02
N ASN A 160 23.32 -8.36 11.52
CA ASN A 160 24.54 -8.96 12.04
C ASN A 160 24.89 -10.30 11.38
N LEU A 161 24.76 -10.37 10.04
CA LEU A 161 25.57 -11.30 9.28
C LEU A 161 26.71 -10.53 8.65
N ARG A 162 27.81 -10.45 9.43
CA ARG A 162 29.14 -10.13 8.90
C ARG A 162 29.72 -11.36 8.23
#